data_221fed03371dfaba87aff59254c341b7
#
_entry.id   221fed03371dfaba87aff59254c341b7
#
_cell.length_a   1.000
_cell.length_b   1.000
_cell.length_c   1.000
_cell.angle_alpha   90.00
_cell.angle_beta   90.00
_cell.angle_gamma   90.00
#
_symmetry.space_group_name_H-M   'P 1'
#
loop_
_entity.id
_entity.type
_entity.pdbx_description
1 polymer ?
#
loop_
_entity_poly.entity_id
_entity_poly.type
_entity_poly.pdbx_seq_one_letter_code
_entity_poly.pdbx_strand_id
1 'polypeptide(L)'
;MTDPNHRFEQIAEFVQQRLHEVARQKQNPKLDPVYRWEHTLRVSNYGKKIAEAEGANVELSVAGCLLHDVAVFDLEDWRDHGRLGAQIIRPFLLDLGYSPAEMENICYSVAVHVDGKADFDQPATLEAEVVSDADNVDRFGAYRSVLWCTVEVEGYDGLIAKLKQRLKTLEDYRQRRIMGTDTGHLLFNQQLDRQIAFFKTHIEEGKLTTLPQL
;
A
#
# COMPACT_ATOMS: atom_id res chain seq x y z
N MET A 1 1.42 -11.66 -28.68
CA MET A 1 1.23 -10.93 -27.39
C MET A 1 1.27 -11.97 -26.29
N THR A 2 2.10 -11.77 -25.29
CA THR A 2 2.17 -12.66 -24.12
C THR A 2 0.88 -12.47 -23.30
N ASP A 3 0.31 -13.56 -22.77
CA ASP A 3 -0.87 -13.50 -21.92
C ASP A 3 -0.59 -12.64 -20.68
N PRO A 4 -1.41 -11.62 -20.35
CA PRO A 4 -1.23 -10.81 -19.16
C PRO A 4 -1.14 -11.62 -17.86
N ASN A 5 -1.90 -12.71 -17.73
CA ASN A 5 -1.84 -13.56 -16.54
C ASN A 5 -0.46 -14.22 -16.39
N HIS A 6 0.16 -14.66 -17.48
CA HIS A 6 1.50 -15.22 -17.43
C HIS A 6 2.55 -14.18 -17.01
N ARG A 7 2.41 -12.92 -17.47
CA ARG A 7 3.28 -11.83 -17.00
C ARG A 7 3.08 -11.57 -15.49
N PHE A 8 1.86 -11.59 -14.99
CA PHE A 8 1.60 -11.41 -13.56
C PHE A 8 2.20 -12.52 -12.70
N GLU A 9 2.16 -13.77 -13.16
CA GLU A 9 2.83 -14.89 -12.47
C GLU A 9 4.35 -14.66 -12.39
N GLN A 10 4.99 -14.24 -13.50
CA GLN A 10 6.42 -13.93 -13.51
C GLN A 10 6.77 -12.73 -12.62
N ILE A 11 5.96 -11.68 -12.62
CA ILE A 11 6.11 -10.52 -11.71
C ILE A 11 5.97 -10.97 -10.25
N ALA A 12 4.97 -11.79 -9.94
CA ALA A 12 4.73 -12.30 -8.60
C ALA A 12 5.93 -13.11 -8.09
N GLU A 13 6.47 -14.00 -8.92
CA GLU A 13 7.65 -14.79 -8.57
C GLU A 13 8.87 -13.89 -8.33
N PHE A 14 9.13 -12.94 -9.22
CA PHE A 14 10.24 -12.00 -9.10
C PHE A 14 10.15 -11.18 -7.78
N VAL A 15 8.98 -10.63 -7.46
CA VAL A 15 8.79 -9.83 -6.24
C VAL A 15 8.97 -10.68 -4.98
N GLN A 16 8.35 -11.87 -4.92
CA GLN A 16 8.48 -12.77 -3.77
C GLN A 16 9.93 -13.17 -3.53
N GLN A 17 10.63 -13.62 -4.58
CA GLN A 17 12.04 -14.01 -4.49
C GLN A 17 12.89 -12.87 -3.95
N ARG A 18 12.70 -11.65 -4.50
CA ARG A 18 13.45 -10.48 -4.07
C ARG A 18 13.19 -10.09 -2.63
N LEU A 19 11.93 -10.04 -2.19
CA LEU A 19 11.58 -9.72 -0.80
C LEU A 19 12.24 -10.70 0.19
N HIS A 20 12.17 -11.99 -0.09
CA HIS A 20 12.78 -13.02 0.74
C HIS A 20 14.32 -12.95 0.75
N GLU A 21 14.93 -12.70 -0.41
CA GLU A 21 16.38 -12.59 -0.53
C GLU A 21 16.93 -11.41 0.25
N VAL A 22 16.36 -10.21 0.09
CA VAL A 22 16.82 -9.00 0.80
C VAL A 22 16.59 -9.12 2.31
N ALA A 23 15.44 -9.66 2.74
CA ALA A 23 15.18 -9.90 4.16
C ALA A 23 16.21 -10.86 4.78
N ARG A 24 16.56 -11.94 4.07
CA ARG A 24 17.59 -12.90 4.49
C ARG A 24 18.99 -12.27 4.55
N GLN A 25 19.37 -11.46 3.56
CA GLN A 25 20.67 -10.78 3.53
C GLN A 25 20.84 -9.77 4.67
N LYS A 26 19.80 -9.00 4.96
CA LYS A 26 19.81 -7.99 6.03
C LYS A 26 19.70 -8.56 7.44
N GLN A 27 19.25 -9.79 7.61
CA GLN A 27 19.06 -10.46 8.90
C GLN A 27 18.27 -9.61 9.93
N ASN A 28 17.39 -8.75 9.46
CA ASN A 28 16.59 -7.87 10.31
C ASN A 28 15.20 -8.50 10.55
N PRO A 29 14.87 -8.92 11.78
CA PRO A 29 13.60 -9.60 12.10
C PRO A 29 12.37 -8.72 11.90
N LYS A 30 12.54 -7.40 11.71
CA LYS A 30 11.44 -6.48 11.39
C LYS A 30 11.04 -6.50 9.92
N LEU A 31 11.86 -7.10 9.05
CA LEU A 31 11.55 -7.27 7.63
C LEU A 31 10.75 -8.56 7.46
N ASP A 32 9.45 -8.44 7.28
CA ASP A 32 8.54 -9.56 7.10
C ASP A 32 8.14 -9.68 5.61
N PRO A 33 8.78 -10.57 4.84
CA PRO A 33 8.48 -10.74 3.42
C PRO A 33 7.10 -11.36 3.17
N VAL A 34 6.57 -12.16 4.12
CA VAL A 34 5.23 -12.75 4.00
C VAL A 34 4.18 -11.66 4.13
N TYR A 35 4.26 -10.86 5.20
CA TYR A 35 3.35 -9.72 5.36
C TYR A 35 3.41 -8.75 4.18
N ARG A 36 4.63 -8.44 3.68
CA ARG A 36 4.80 -7.52 2.55
C ARG A 36 4.20 -8.07 1.27
N TRP A 37 4.35 -9.36 1.03
CA TRP A 37 3.73 -10.02 -0.11
C TRP A 37 2.19 -10.02 -0.01
N GLU A 38 1.63 -10.33 1.14
CA GLU A 38 0.18 -10.26 1.37
C GLU A 38 -0.37 -8.84 1.16
N HIS A 39 0.37 -7.81 1.60
CA HIS A 39 0.06 -6.41 1.31
C HIS A 39 0.04 -6.16 -0.20
N THR A 40 1.09 -6.56 -0.91
CA THR A 40 1.20 -6.42 -2.37
C THR A 40 0.01 -7.06 -3.10
N LEU A 41 -0.43 -8.24 -2.69
CA LEU A 41 -1.62 -8.89 -3.27
C LEU A 41 -2.91 -8.09 -3.03
N ARG A 42 -3.11 -7.56 -1.83
CA ARG A 42 -4.29 -6.73 -1.55
C ARG A 42 -4.27 -5.43 -2.34
N VAL A 43 -3.11 -4.77 -2.42
CA VAL A 43 -2.90 -3.57 -3.25
C VAL A 43 -3.23 -3.86 -4.72
N SER A 44 -2.76 -4.98 -5.27
CA SER A 44 -3.05 -5.36 -6.66
C SER A 44 -4.54 -5.59 -6.92
N ASN A 45 -5.27 -6.17 -5.97
CA ASN A 45 -6.71 -6.35 -6.09
C ASN A 45 -7.47 -5.02 -5.98
N TYR A 46 -7.05 -4.10 -5.12
CA TYR A 46 -7.60 -2.73 -5.10
C TYR A 46 -7.27 -1.98 -6.38
N GLY A 47 -6.02 -2.07 -6.86
CA GLY A 47 -5.59 -1.44 -8.10
C GLY A 47 -6.40 -1.91 -9.31
N LYS A 48 -6.63 -3.22 -9.45
CA LYS A 48 -7.53 -3.75 -10.48
C LYS A 48 -8.92 -3.14 -10.41
N LYS A 49 -9.53 -3.12 -9.21
CA LYS A 49 -10.87 -2.58 -9.01
C LYS A 49 -10.96 -1.08 -9.34
N ILE A 50 -9.96 -0.30 -8.95
CA ILE A 50 -9.91 1.14 -9.23
C ILE A 50 -9.71 1.35 -10.73
N ALA A 51 -8.75 0.66 -11.36
CA ALA A 51 -8.47 0.78 -12.79
C ALA A 51 -9.69 0.47 -13.66
N GLU A 52 -10.42 -0.62 -13.35
CA GLU A 52 -11.65 -0.99 -14.04
C GLU A 52 -12.74 0.10 -13.94
N ALA A 53 -12.87 0.73 -12.77
CA ALA A 53 -13.89 1.75 -12.53
C ALA A 53 -13.53 3.11 -13.14
N GLU A 54 -12.25 3.48 -13.15
CA GLU A 54 -11.76 4.77 -13.63
C GLU A 54 -11.37 4.75 -15.13
N GLY A 55 -11.38 3.58 -15.78
CA GLY A 55 -11.01 3.44 -17.19
C GLY A 55 -9.50 3.51 -17.44
N ALA A 56 -8.66 3.24 -16.44
CA ALA A 56 -7.21 3.10 -16.59
C ALA A 56 -6.86 1.77 -17.29
N ASN A 57 -5.62 1.66 -17.77
CA ASN A 57 -5.12 0.39 -18.28
C ASN A 57 -4.94 -0.60 -17.11
N VAL A 58 -5.82 -1.60 -17.05
CA VAL A 58 -5.87 -2.58 -15.95
C VAL A 58 -4.57 -3.37 -15.84
N GLU A 59 -3.98 -3.79 -16.98
CA GLU A 59 -2.74 -4.56 -16.97
C GLU A 59 -1.58 -3.75 -16.39
N LEU A 60 -1.39 -2.51 -16.86
CA LEU A 60 -0.30 -1.65 -16.37
C LEU A 60 -0.50 -1.27 -14.90
N SER A 61 -1.73 -0.97 -14.50
CA SER A 61 -2.07 -0.66 -13.12
C SER A 61 -1.79 -1.83 -12.17
N VAL A 62 -2.19 -3.05 -12.55
CA VAL A 62 -1.94 -4.26 -11.74
C VAL A 62 -0.45 -4.58 -11.69
N ALA A 63 0.28 -4.47 -12.80
CA ALA A 63 1.73 -4.64 -12.81
C ALA A 63 2.43 -3.62 -11.89
N GLY A 64 2.04 -2.34 -11.96
CA GLY A 64 2.54 -1.30 -11.05
C GLY A 64 2.25 -1.62 -9.58
N CYS A 65 1.03 -2.08 -9.26
CA CYS A 65 0.65 -2.49 -7.91
C CYS A 65 1.45 -3.71 -7.42
N LEU A 66 1.72 -4.70 -8.27
CA LEU A 66 2.55 -5.84 -7.90
C LEU A 66 4.01 -5.45 -7.62
N LEU A 67 4.51 -4.42 -8.29
CA LEU A 67 5.91 -4.01 -8.26
C LEU A 67 6.20 -2.84 -7.31
N HIS A 68 5.18 -2.13 -6.77
CA HIS A 68 5.35 -0.87 -6.07
C HIS A 68 6.37 -0.94 -4.91
N ASP A 69 6.35 -2.02 -4.16
CA ASP A 69 7.18 -2.24 -2.97
C ASP A 69 8.40 -3.16 -3.21
N VAL A 70 8.78 -3.41 -4.46
CA VAL A 70 9.86 -4.35 -4.82
C VAL A 70 11.21 -4.02 -4.17
N ALA A 71 11.45 -2.75 -3.83
CA ALA A 71 12.67 -2.27 -3.19
C ALA A 71 12.47 -1.79 -1.75
N VAL A 72 11.31 -2.06 -1.12
CA VAL A 72 10.98 -1.54 0.21
C VAL A 72 11.94 -1.97 1.32
N PHE A 73 12.61 -3.11 1.14
CA PHE A 73 13.60 -3.63 2.10
C PHE A 73 15.04 -3.20 1.78
N ASP A 74 15.28 -2.57 0.64
CA ASP A 74 16.66 -2.23 0.21
C ASP A 74 17.23 -1.03 0.95
N LEU A 75 16.40 -0.05 1.29
CA LEU A 75 16.82 1.23 1.84
C LEU A 75 16.44 1.41 3.32
N GLU A 76 17.19 2.23 4.03
CA GLU A 76 16.83 2.69 5.38
C GLU A 76 15.81 3.84 5.32
N ASP A 77 15.99 4.79 4.39
CA ASP A 77 14.97 5.80 4.10
C ASP A 77 13.92 5.21 3.16
N TRP A 78 12.80 4.85 3.74
CA TRP A 78 11.67 4.25 3.04
C TRP A 78 11.09 5.13 1.91
N ARG A 79 11.37 6.44 1.91
CA ARG A 79 10.83 7.37 0.91
C ARG A 79 11.38 7.16 -0.49
N ASP A 80 12.58 6.60 -0.59
CA ASP A 80 13.26 6.40 -1.88
C ASP A 80 13.02 5.04 -2.52
N HIS A 81 12.30 4.12 -1.84
CA HIS A 81 12.14 2.77 -2.38
C HIS A 81 11.35 2.72 -3.69
N GLY A 82 10.41 3.65 -3.93
CA GLY A 82 9.70 3.74 -5.20
C GLY A 82 10.64 4.04 -6.37
N ARG A 83 11.53 5.01 -6.21
CA ARG A 83 12.53 5.40 -7.23
C ARG A 83 13.54 4.27 -7.48
N LEU A 84 14.05 3.66 -6.43
CA LEU A 84 14.93 2.48 -6.59
C LEU A 84 14.19 1.31 -7.23
N GLY A 85 12.95 1.07 -6.84
CA GLY A 85 12.09 0.04 -7.43
C GLY A 85 11.94 0.23 -8.94
N ALA A 86 11.65 1.45 -9.38
CA ALA A 86 11.53 1.78 -10.80
C ALA A 86 12.82 1.48 -11.59
N GLN A 87 14.00 1.73 -11.01
CA GLN A 87 15.28 1.40 -11.64
C GLN A 87 15.48 -0.13 -11.76
N ILE A 88 15.14 -0.87 -10.71
CA ILE A 88 15.31 -2.33 -10.65
C ILE A 88 14.41 -3.05 -11.66
N ILE A 89 13.15 -2.61 -11.81
CA ILE A 89 12.17 -3.30 -12.64
C ILE A 89 12.30 -3.01 -14.14
N ARG A 90 12.96 -1.95 -14.54
CA ARG A 90 13.06 -1.49 -15.93
C ARG A 90 13.56 -2.56 -16.89
N PRO A 91 14.73 -3.21 -16.68
CA PRO A 91 15.19 -4.28 -17.56
C PRO A 91 14.25 -5.50 -17.51
N PHE A 92 13.74 -5.86 -16.34
CA PHE A 92 12.84 -7.00 -16.17
C PHE A 92 11.53 -6.84 -16.97
N LEU A 93 10.93 -5.65 -16.99
CA LEU A 93 9.71 -5.39 -17.76
C LEU A 93 9.94 -5.50 -19.28
N LEU A 94 11.10 -5.08 -19.78
CA LEU A 94 11.46 -5.27 -21.19
C LEU A 94 11.62 -6.76 -21.54
N ASP A 95 12.24 -7.54 -20.66
CA ASP A 95 12.38 -8.99 -20.82
C ASP A 95 11.03 -9.71 -20.81
N LEU A 96 10.03 -9.19 -20.08
CA LEU A 96 8.65 -9.65 -20.11
C LEU A 96 7.88 -9.25 -21.38
N GLY A 97 8.49 -8.43 -22.24
CA GLY A 97 7.92 -8.00 -23.52
C GLY A 97 6.93 -6.84 -23.41
N TYR A 98 7.00 -6.03 -22.35
CA TYR A 98 6.35 -4.73 -22.34
C TYR A 98 7.04 -3.80 -23.34
N SER A 99 6.27 -3.01 -24.07
CA SER A 99 6.83 -1.96 -24.91
C SER A 99 7.53 -0.88 -24.09
N PRO A 100 8.46 -0.11 -24.67
CA PRO A 100 9.10 0.99 -23.94
C PRO A 100 8.12 1.97 -23.28
N ALA A 101 7.00 2.28 -23.94
CA ALA A 101 5.99 3.18 -23.38
C ALA A 101 5.23 2.58 -22.17
N GLU A 102 4.88 1.31 -22.24
CA GLU A 102 4.25 0.59 -21.13
C GLU A 102 5.21 0.44 -19.95
N MET A 103 6.46 0.08 -20.23
CA MET A 103 7.52 -0.02 -19.22
C MET A 103 7.73 1.33 -18.50
N GLU A 104 7.81 2.45 -19.25
CA GLU A 104 7.95 3.79 -18.63
C GLU A 104 6.75 4.14 -17.77
N ASN A 105 5.51 3.82 -18.19
CA ASN A 105 4.31 4.06 -17.37
C ASN A 105 4.33 3.26 -16.06
N ILE A 106 4.68 1.96 -16.12
CA ILE A 106 4.79 1.12 -14.93
C ILE A 106 5.90 1.65 -14.00
N CYS A 107 7.08 1.97 -14.55
CA CYS A 107 8.20 2.51 -13.78
C CYS A 107 7.83 3.85 -13.11
N TYR A 108 7.13 4.72 -13.82
CA TYR A 108 6.64 5.99 -13.26
C TYR A 108 5.66 5.75 -12.12
N SER A 109 4.68 4.85 -12.30
CA SER A 109 3.71 4.51 -11.28
C SER A 109 4.39 3.99 -10.00
N VAL A 110 5.41 3.15 -10.14
CA VAL A 110 6.22 2.65 -9.03
C VAL A 110 7.06 3.77 -8.38
N ALA A 111 7.67 4.65 -9.18
CA ALA A 111 8.53 5.71 -8.64
C ALA A 111 7.75 6.71 -7.76
N VAL A 112 6.55 7.13 -8.21
CA VAL A 112 5.80 8.23 -7.58
C VAL A 112 4.85 7.80 -6.46
N HIS A 113 4.59 6.50 -6.26
CA HIS A 113 3.54 6.05 -5.33
C HIS A 113 3.76 6.50 -3.87
N VAL A 114 5.02 6.77 -3.47
CA VAL A 114 5.36 7.14 -2.09
C VAL A 114 5.11 8.62 -1.80
N ASP A 115 5.68 9.50 -2.64
CA ASP A 115 5.74 10.94 -2.39
C ASP A 115 5.45 11.81 -3.62
N GLY A 116 4.97 11.22 -4.70
CA GLY A 116 4.63 11.90 -5.95
C GLY A 116 5.86 12.29 -6.79
N LYS A 117 7.06 11.78 -6.51
CA LYS A 117 8.30 12.18 -7.18
C LYS A 117 8.94 11.03 -7.94
N ALA A 118 9.38 11.31 -9.16
CA ALA A 118 10.28 10.48 -9.94
C ALA A 118 11.62 11.21 -10.15
N ASP A 119 12.68 10.46 -10.47
CA ASP A 119 14.00 10.97 -10.85
C ASP A 119 14.21 11.02 -12.37
N PHE A 120 13.12 10.93 -13.13
CA PHE A 120 13.07 11.03 -14.58
C PHE A 120 11.78 11.73 -15.03
N ASP A 121 11.84 12.33 -16.24
CA ASP A 121 10.69 13.02 -16.82
C ASP A 121 9.69 12.02 -17.40
N GLN A 122 8.47 12.07 -16.89
CA GLN A 122 7.32 11.33 -17.42
C GLN A 122 6.04 12.12 -17.11
N PRO A 123 5.13 12.29 -18.05
CA PRO A 123 3.82 12.84 -17.76
C PRO A 123 3.06 12.02 -16.73
N ALA A 124 2.31 12.68 -15.87
CA ALA A 124 1.44 12.00 -14.92
C ALA A 124 0.44 11.09 -15.66
N THR A 125 0.24 9.88 -15.15
CA THR A 125 -0.64 8.88 -15.75
C THR A 125 -1.74 8.50 -14.77
N LEU A 126 -2.89 8.06 -15.30
CA LEU A 126 -3.98 7.55 -14.47
C LEU A 126 -3.58 6.27 -13.72
N GLU A 127 -2.74 5.44 -14.35
CA GLU A 127 -2.18 4.24 -13.73
C GLU A 127 -1.35 4.57 -12.46
N ALA A 128 -0.59 5.67 -12.48
CA ALA A 128 0.17 6.11 -11.31
C ALA A 128 -0.74 6.53 -10.14
N GLU A 129 -1.83 7.23 -10.44
CA GLU A 129 -2.85 7.56 -9.43
C GLU A 129 -3.50 6.28 -8.87
N VAL A 130 -3.82 5.31 -9.73
CA VAL A 130 -4.38 4.01 -9.32
C VAL A 130 -3.44 3.26 -8.37
N VAL A 131 -2.15 3.20 -8.68
CA VAL A 131 -1.16 2.50 -7.84
C VAL A 131 -1.04 3.17 -6.47
N SER A 132 -0.91 4.51 -6.44
CA SER A 132 -0.84 5.29 -5.20
C SER A 132 -2.10 5.14 -4.34
N ASP A 133 -3.27 5.22 -4.97
CA ASP A 133 -4.56 5.09 -4.28
C ASP A 133 -4.75 3.68 -3.71
N ALA A 134 -4.41 2.65 -4.48
CA ALA A 134 -4.53 1.26 -4.05
C ALA A 134 -3.65 0.94 -2.83
N ASP A 135 -2.41 1.42 -2.80
CA ASP A 135 -1.53 1.31 -1.62
C ASP A 135 -2.14 2.01 -0.40
N ASN A 136 -2.61 3.24 -0.57
CA ASN A 136 -3.24 3.98 0.52
C ASN A 136 -4.52 3.30 1.03
N VAL A 137 -5.36 2.72 0.16
CA VAL A 137 -6.57 1.98 0.57
C VAL A 137 -6.19 0.78 1.46
N ASP A 138 -5.16 -0.01 1.11
CA ASP A 138 -4.72 -1.13 1.97
C ASP A 138 -4.06 -0.66 3.26
N ARG A 139 -3.23 0.39 3.22
CA ARG A 139 -2.58 0.96 4.43
C ARG A 139 -3.56 1.41 5.49
N PHE A 140 -4.77 1.79 5.10
CA PHE A 140 -5.86 2.16 6.00
C PHE A 140 -6.95 1.07 6.09
N GLY A 141 -6.67 -0.15 5.65
CA GLY A 141 -7.57 -1.28 5.73
C GLY A 141 -7.71 -1.88 7.13
N ALA A 142 -8.76 -2.68 7.32
CA ALA A 142 -9.03 -3.37 8.59
C ALA A 142 -7.89 -4.31 9.01
N TYR A 143 -7.24 -4.98 8.05
CA TYR A 143 -6.10 -5.84 8.31
C TYR A 143 -4.96 -5.08 9.01
N ARG A 144 -4.60 -3.89 8.50
CA ARG A 144 -3.59 -3.03 9.11
C ARG A 144 -3.99 -2.54 10.51
N SER A 145 -5.29 -2.32 10.74
CA SER A 145 -5.80 -1.90 12.05
C SER A 145 -5.57 -2.94 13.14
N VAL A 146 -5.78 -4.22 12.82
CA VAL A 146 -5.52 -5.34 13.74
C VAL A 146 -4.03 -5.41 14.08
N LEU A 147 -3.15 -5.36 13.07
CA LEU A 147 -1.71 -5.32 13.31
C LEU A 147 -1.29 -4.14 14.18
N TRP A 148 -1.89 -2.97 13.96
CA TRP A 148 -1.59 -1.79 14.75
C TRP A 148 -1.99 -1.95 16.23
N CYS A 149 -3.07 -2.68 16.54
CA CYS A 149 -3.49 -3.00 17.90
C CYS A 149 -2.55 -3.98 18.60
N THR A 150 -1.77 -4.79 17.86
CA THR A 150 -0.82 -5.76 18.44
C THR A 150 0.53 -5.14 18.83
N VAL A 151 0.77 -3.87 18.52
CA VAL A 151 2.00 -3.17 18.90
C VAL A 151 2.05 -3.02 20.42
N GLU A 152 3.18 -3.38 21.02
CA GLU A 152 3.42 -3.27 22.47
C GLU A 152 3.08 -1.88 23.01
N VAL A 153 2.32 -1.84 24.10
CA VAL A 153 1.95 -0.65 24.85
C VAL A 153 2.12 -0.91 26.34
N GLU A 154 2.40 0.13 27.12
CA GLU A 154 2.49 0.05 28.57
C GLU A 154 1.08 0.05 29.18
N GLY A 155 0.51 -1.13 29.35
CA GLY A 155 -0.79 -1.31 29.99
C GLY A 155 -1.98 -0.80 29.19
N TYR A 156 -3.16 -0.87 29.83
CA TYR A 156 -4.42 -0.49 29.20
C TYR A 156 -4.53 1.02 28.92
N ASP A 157 -4.06 1.85 29.84
CA ASP A 157 -4.10 3.32 29.67
C ASP A 157 -3.22 3.77 28.48
N GLY A 158 -2.08 3.14 28.30
CA GLY A 158 -1.20 3.34 27.12
C GLY A 158 -1.90 2.94 25.82
N LEU A 159 -2.65 1.82 25.81
CA LEU A 159 -3.45 1.42 24.66
C LEU A 159 -4.53 2.45 24.34
N ILE A 160 -5.31 2.90 25.32
CA ILE A 160 -6.37 3.90 25.13
C ILE A 160 -5.81 5.23 24.61
N ALA A 161 -4.67 5.68 25.14
CA ALA A 161 -4.01 6.91 24.66
C ALA A 161 -3.62 6.78 23.18
N LYS A 162 -3.05 5.66 22.81
CA LYS A 162 -2.63 5.34 21.44
C LYS A 162 -3.83 5.26 20.48
N LEU A 163 -4.94 4.62 20.91
CA LEU A 163 -6.18 4.55 20.13
C LEU A 163 -6.78 5.93 19.89
N LYS A 164 -6.81 6.80 20.92
CA LYS A 164 -7.28 8.20 20.78
C LYS A 164 -6.43 9.00 19.81
N GLN A 165 -5.10 8.83 19.85
CA GLN A 165 -4.20 9.48 18.90
C GLN A 165 -4.45 8.99 17.47
N ARG A 166 -4.60 7.68 17.29
CA ARG A 166 -4.91 7.09 15.97
C ARG A 166 -6.26 7.58 15.45
N LEU A 167 -7.28 7.60 16.31
CA LEU A 167 -8.62 8.09 15.95
C LEU A 167 -8.57 9.53 15.42
N LYS A 168 -7.85 10.42 16.10
CA LYS A 168 -7.66 11.80 15.64
C LYS A 168 -7.03 11.83 14.23
N THR A 169 -5.99 11.04 14.00
CA THR A 169 -5.34 10.94 12.69
C THR A 169 -6.33 10.50 11.60
N LEU A 170 -7.15 9.48 11.87
CA LEU A 170 -8.14 8.99 10.92
C LEU A 170 -9.23 10.02 10.63
N GLU A 171 -9.71 10.74 11.65
CA GLU A 171 -10.68 11.81 11.49
C GLU A 171 -10.11 12.99 10.68
N ASP A 172 -8.83 13.34 10.89
CA ASP A 172 -8.14 14.35 10.08
C ASP A 172 -8.04 13.93 8.60
N TYR A 173 -7.71 12.67 8.32
CA TYR A 173 -7.70 12.14 6.95
C TYR A 173 -9.09 12.11 6.32
N ARG A 174 -10.12 11.82 7.11
CA ARG A 174 -11.52 11.79 6.65
C ARG A 174 -12.00 13.15 6.13
N GLN A 175 -11.39 14.24 6.58
CA GLN A 175 -11.71 15.60 6.12
C GLN A 175 -10.94 16.04 4.88
N ARG A 176 -10.04 15.20 4.36
CA ARG A 176 -9.17 15.55 3.22
C ARG A 176 -9.46 14.69 2.02
N ARG A 177 -9.30 15.26 0.85
CA ARG A 177 -9.18 14.48 -0.38
C ARG A 177 -7.70 14.30 -0.69
N ILE A 178 -7.17 13.11 -0.43
CA ILE A 178 -5.76 12.75 -0.70
C ILE A 178 -5.61 11.72 -1.82
N MET A 179 -6.74 11.17 -2.30
CA MET A 179 -6.77 10.22 -3.41
C MET A 179 -6.86 10.94 -4.75
N GLY A 180 -6.16 10.44 -5.75
CA GLY A 180 -6.15 10.94 -7.12
C GLY A 180 -7.43 10.58 -7.89
N THR A 181 -8.00 9.39 -7.61
CA THR A 181 -9.20 8.87 -8.27
C THR A 181 -10.46 8.99 -7.40
N ASP A 182 -11.64 9.02 -8.02
CA ASP A 182 -12.92 9.04 -7.29
C ASP A 182 -13.19 7.70 -6.62
N THR A 183 -12.91 6.60 -7.29
CA THR A 183 -13.04 5.24 -6.75
C THR A 183 -12.08 4.98 -5.59
N GLY A 184 -10.81 5.41 -5.71
CA GLY A 184 -9.83 5.36 -4.63
C GLY A 184 -10.31 6.14 -3.42
N HIS A 185 -10.81 7.37 -3.61
CA HIS A 185 -11.39 8.19 -2.54
C HIS A 185 -12.56 7.52 -1.83
N LEU A 186 -13.49 6.92 -2.58
CA LEU A 186 -14.61 6.18 -2.01
C LEU A 186 -14.15 5.01 -1.15
N LEU A 187 -13.26 4.17 -1.68
CA LEU A 187 -12.74 3.00 -0.98
C LEU A 187 -11.94 3.39 0.26
N PHE A 188 -11.12 4.42 0.16
CA PHE A 188 -10.34 4.96 1.28
C PHE A 188 -11.25 5.44 2.41
N ASN A 189 -12.28 6.23 2.09
CA ASN A 189 -13.25 6.70 3.09
C ASN A 189 -14.00 5.54 3.75
N GLN A 190 -14.36 4.51 3.02
CA GLN A 190 -14.96 3.30 3.60
C GLN A 190 -14.03 2.61 4.62
N GLN A 191 -12.73 2.58 4.35
CA GLN A 191 -11.75 2.04 5.29
C GLN A 191 -11.61 2.93 6.53
N LEU A 192 -11.55 4.25 6.36
CA LEU A 192 -11.52 5.20 7.48
C LEU A 192 -12.75 5.07 8.36
N ASP A 193 -13.96 5.04 7.78
CA ASP A 193 -15.21 4.95 8.52
C ASP A 193 -15.27 3.67 9.37
N ARG A 194 -14.82 2.53 8.83
CA ARG A 194 -14.73 1.26 9.58
C ARG A 194 -13.77 1.35 10.75
N GLN A 195 -12.57 1.91 10.54
CA GLN A 195 -11.58 2.05 11.62
C GLN A 195 -12.04 3.04 12.69
N ILE A 196 -12.60 4.19 12.28
CA ILE A 196 -13.12 5.20 13.19
C ILE A 196 -14.22 4.59 14.08
N ALA A 197 -15.17 3.86 13.48
CA ALA A 197 -16.22 3.19 14.23
C ALA A 197 -15.65 2.17 15.21
N PHE A 198 -14.72 1.32 14.79
CA PHE A 198 -14.08 0.32 15.63
C PHE A 198 -13.36 0.94 16.83
N PHE A 199 -12.52 1.96 16.60
CA PHE A 199 -11.76 2.58 17.70
C PHE A 199 -12.64 3.39 18.64
N LYS A 200 -13.68 4.06 18.13
CA LYS A 200 -14.67 4.74 18.99
C LYS A 200 -15.38 3.75 19.91
N THR A 201 -15.85 2.64 19.35
CA THR A 201 -16.51 1.59 20.14
C THR A 201 -15.58 1.06 21.24
N HIS A 202 -14.33 0.73 20.90
CA HIS A 202 -13.37 0.23 21.88
C HIS A 202 -13.09 1.23 23.01
N ILE A 203 -12.94 2.53 22.69
CA ILE A 203 -12.73 3.58 23.68
C ILE A 203 -13.96 3.75 24.58
N GLU A 204 -15.18 3.67 24.04
CA GLU A 204 -16.41 3.79 24.83
C GLU A 204 -16.62 2.58 25.75
N GLU A 205 -16.40 1.36 25.25
CA GLU A 205 -16.44 0.15 26.07
C GLU A 205 -15.42 0.18 27.21
N GLY A 206 -14.25 0.77 26.97
CA GLY A 206 -13.24 0.98 28.01
C GLY A 206 -13.71 1.84 29.18
N LYS A 207 -14.67 2.75 28.98
CA LYS A 207 -15.27 3.54 30.06
C LYS A 207 -16.18 2.71 30.98
N LEU A 208 -16.61 1.53 30.52
CA LEU A 208 -17.45 0.62 31.30
C LEU A 208 -16.66 -0.22 32.31
N THR A 209 -15.35 -0.06 32.37
CA THR A 209 -14.49 -0.82 33.32
C THR A 209 -14.46 -0.21 34.73
N THR A 210 -15.42 0.67 35.07
CA THR A 210 -15.62 1.28 36.39
C THR A 210 -16.85 0.68 37.07
N LEU A 211 -16.87 0.75 38.41
CA LEU A 211 -18.05 0.36 39.17
C LEU A 211 -19.27 1.23 38.78
N PRO A 212 -20.44 0.60 38.51
CA PRO A 212 -21.65 1.35 38.23
C PRO A 212 -22.02 2.20 39.44
N GLN A 213 -22.36 3.46 39.20
CA GLN A 213 -22.92 4.35 40.21
C GLN A 213 -24.45 4.17 40.23
N LEU A 214 -25.04 3.95 41.39
CA LEU A 214 -26.48 3.84 41.62
C LEU A 214 -27.12 5.21 41.84
#